data_863e3caaa999c7da3b85d8417d1cda6d
#
_entry.id   863e3caaa999c7da3b85d8417d1cda6d
#
_cell.length_a   1.000
_cell.length_b   1.000
_cell.length_c   1.000
_cell.angle_alpha   90.00
_cell.angle_beta   90.00
_cell.angle_gamma   90.00
#
_symmetry.space_group_name_H-M   'P 1'
#
loop_
_entity.id
_entity.type
_entity.pdbx_description
1 polymer ?
#
loop_
_entity_poly.entity_id
_entity_poly.type
_entity_poly.pdbx_seq_one_letter_code
_entity_poly.pdbx_strand_id
1 'polypeptide(L)'
;SIYGENTANPVLLYLHGGPGSSTSAIDYAFTRKWADVYTVVTWDQRNCGKSFHAEQNETVLTKELFMQDGKALTEFLLDYMGREKLTILGHSWGSCYGANLVLAYPEYYDCFIGTGQLVDIAEDEAAFKEEALKWAQGDAEAVKLVEQLTPGAISMEHFAAKNALLNKYGYDMMVDGADYNLISTIFFHAYYSISDW
;
A
#
# COMPACT_ATOMS: atom_id res chain seq x y z
N SER A 1 4.42 -12.44 -5.90
CA SER A 1 5.04 -12.67 -7.23
C SER A 1 6.49 -12.19 -7.22
N ILE A 2 7.33 -12.82 -8.04
CA ILE A 2 8.75 -12.43 -8.22
C ILE A 2 8.99 -12.30 -9.72
N TYR A 3 9.56 -11.19 -10.16
CA TYR A 3 9.86 -10.96 -11.58
C TYR A 3 11.05 -10.03 -11.78
N GLY A 4 11.72 -10.18 -12.91
CA GLY A 4 12.94 -9.51 -13.33
C GLY A 4 13.75 -10.47 -14.19
N GLU A 5 14.39 -9.96 -15.24
CA GLU A 5 15.15 -10.81 -16.17
C GLU A 5 16.55 -11.17 -15.63
N ASN A 6 17.11 -10.32 -14.80
CA ASN A 6 18.46 -10.50 -14.27
C ASN A 6 18.43 -10.79 -12.77
N THR A 7 18.68 -12.03 -12.41
CA THR A 7 18.75 -12.48 -11.01
C THR A 7 19.92 -11.87 -10.22
N ALA A 8 20.88 -11.20 -10.89
CA ALA A 8 21.96 -10.47 -10.22
C ALA A 8 21.52 -9.08 -9.73
N ASN A 9 20.38 -8.56 -10.18
CA ASN A 9 19.85 -7.29 -9.73
C ASN A 9 19.54 -7.29 -8.22
N PRO A 10 19.62 -6.13 -7.54
CA PRO A 10 19.17 -6.03 -6.16
C PRO A 10 17.68 -6.39 -6.02
N VAL A 11 17.28 -6.90 -4.88
CA VAL A 11 15.89 -7.31 -4.62
C VAL A 11 15.12 -6.11 -4.07
N LEU A 12 13.97 -5.83 -4.68
CA LEU A 12 13.01 -4.82 -4.23
C LEU A 12 11.75 -5.51 -3.72
N LEU A 13 11.50 -5.46 -2.43
CA LEU A 13 10.24 -5.90 -1.83
C LEU A 13 9.25 -4.73 -1.81
N TYR A 14 8.15 -4.86 -2.56
CA TYR A 14 7.05 -3.91 -2.57
C TYR A 14 6.00 -4.26 -1.53
N LEU A 15 5.70 -3.32 -0.65
CA LEU A 15 4.66 -3.41 0.37
C LEU A 15 3.48 -2.52 -0.01
N HIS A 16 2.35 -3.15 -0.34
CA HIS A 16 1.12 -2.45 -0.72
C HIS A 16 0.45 -1.71 0.45
N GLY A 17 -0.47 -0.83 0.11
CA GLY A 17 -1.26 -0.04 1.04
C GLY A 17 -2.42 -0.81 1.71
N GLY A 18 -3.31 -0.08 2.34
CA GLY A 18 -4.47 -0.58 3.08
C GLY A 18 -4.37 -0.25 4.56
N PRO A 19 -4.21 -1.22 5.48
CA PRO A 19 -3.93 -2.65 5.30
C PRO A 19 -5.04 -3.41 4.55
N GLY A 20 -4.65 -4.50 3.87
CA GLY A 20 -5.60 -5.42 3.22
C GLY A 20 -5.95 -5.09 1.76
N SER A 21 -5.44 -4.00 1.19
CA SER A 21 -5.66 -3.66 -0.23
C SER A 21 -4.54 -4.22 -1.10
N SER A 22 -4.59 -5.54 -1.35
CA SER A 22 -3.62 -6.17 -2.25
C SER A 22 -3.65 -5.50 -3.63
N THR A 23 -2.46 -5.19 -4.15
CA THR A 23 -2.27 -4.62 -5.48
C THR A 23 -1.57 -5.58 -6.44
N SER A 24 -1.25 -6.79 -6.00
CA SER A 24 -0.45 -7.76 -6.77
C SER A 24 -1.04 -8.11 -8.13
N ALA A 25 -2.34 -7.98 -8.31
CA ALA A 25 -2.98 -8.17 -9.62
C ALA A 25 -2.73 -7.01 -10.61
N ILE A 26 -2.36 -5.84 -10.13
CA ILE A 26 -2.14 -4.63 -10.95
C ILE A 26 -0.72 -4.09 -10.84
N ASP A 27 0.06 -4.56 -9.88
CA ASP A 27 1.42 -4.07 -9.61
C ASP A 27 2.30 -4.02 -10.85
N TYR A 28 2.24 -5.05 -11.68
CA TYR A 28 3.08 -5.13 -12.88
C TYR A 28 2.89 -3.93 -13.81
N ALA A 29 1.73 -3.28 -13.80
CA ALA A 29 1.44 -2.14 -14.67
C ALA A 29 2.36 -0.94 -14.37
N PHE A 30 2.74 -0.76 -13.09
CA PHE A 30 3.64 0.30 -12.69
C PHE A 30 5.03 -0.18 -12.27
N THR A 31 5.14 -1.41 -11.77
CA THR A 31 6.42 -1.94 -11.25
C THR A 31 7.28 -2.61 -12.32
N ARG A 32 6.71 -3.00 -13.48
CA ARG A 32 7.47 -3.71 -14.54
C ARG A 32 8.71 -2.95 -15.02
N LYS A 33 8.68 -1.62 -15.02
CA LYS A 33 9.82 -0.79 -15.38
C LYS A 33 10.96 -0.86 -14.35
N TRP A 34 10.64 -1.20 -13.11
CA TRP A 34 11.65 -1.40 -12.07
C TRP A 34 12.38 -2.72 -12.24
N ALA A 35 11.77 -3.68 -12.97
CA ALA A 35 12.37 -4.98 -13.26
C ALA A 35 13.61 -4.91 -14.17
N ASP A 36 13.84 -3.78 -14.83
CA ASP A 36 15.06 -3.51 -15.58
C ASP A 36 16.29 -3.39 -14.65
N VAL A 37 16.08 -2.92 -13.42
CA VAL A 37 17.16 -2.63 -12.45
C VAL A 37 17.03 -3.38 -11.13
N TYR A 38 15.87 -3.97 -10.85
CA TYR A 38 15.60 -4.78 -9.66
C TYR A 38 15.03 -6.15 -10.00
N THR A 39 15.25 -7.12 -9.12
CA THR A 39 14.34 -8.25 -8.98
C THR A 39 13.19 -7.81 -8.07
N VAL A 40 12.00 -7.62 -8.65
CA VAL A 40 10.84 -7.07 -7.95
C VAL A 40 10.05 -8.20 -7.31
N VAL A 41 9.74 -8.05 -6.04
CA VAL A 41 8.87 -8.94 -5.27
C VAL A 41 7.63 -8.19 -4.86
N THR A 42 6.46 -8.65 -5.28
CA THR A 42 5.16 -8.18 -4.79
C THR A 42 4.55 -9.23 -3.89
N TRP A 43 3.94 -8.81 -2.81
CA TRP A 43 3.44 -9.67 -1.75
C TRP A 43 2.02 -9.32 -1.36
N ASP A 44 1.13 -10.29 -1.41
CA ASP A 44 -0.18 -10.19 -0.77
C ASP A 44 0.00 -10.42 0.72
N GLN A 45 -0.12 -9.37 1.52
CA GLN A 45 0.00 -9.43 2.97
C GLN A 45 -1.10 -10.34 3.55
N ARG A 46 -1.00 -10.69 4.82
CA ARG A 46 -1.96 -11.56 5.50
C ARG A 46 -3.42 -11.08 5.29
N ASN A 47 -4.31 -12.03 5.05
CA ASN A 47 -5.75 -11.85 4.85
C ASN A 47 -6.14 -10.98 3.64
N CYS A 48 -5.30 -10.88 2.61
CA CYS A 48 -5.68 -10.21 1.37
C CYS A 48 -5.14 -10.94 0.14
N GLY A 49 -5.75 -10.70 -1.02
CA GLY A 49 -5.39 -11.34 -2.28
C GLY A 49 -5.28 -12.86 -2.15
N LYS A 50 -4.22 -13.43 -2.69
CA LYS A 50 -3.97 -14.89 -2.62
C LYS A 50 -3.53 -15.39 -1.23
N SER A 51 -3.24 -14.50 -0.31
CA SER A 51 -2.99 -14.83 1.10
C SER A 51 -4.26 -14.83 1.95
N PHE A 52 -5.43 -14.60 1.35
CA PHE A 52 -6.71 -14.69 2.03
C PHE A 52 -7.13 -16.16 2.19
N HIS A 53 -7.46 -16.53 3.43
CA HIS A 53 -8.00 -17.84 3.79
C HIS A 53 -9.20 -17.64 4.71
N ALA A 54 -10.39 -18.05 4.26
CA ALA A 54 -11.65 -17.81 4.99
C ALA A 54 -11.64 -18.38 6.41
N GLU A 55 -10.98 -19.52 6.62
CA GLU A 55 -10.81 -20.16 7.93
C GLU A 55 -9.89 -19.38 8.89
N GLN A 56 -9.09 -18.47 8.38
CA GLN A 56 -8.19 -17.62 9.17
C GLN A 56 -8.72 -16.19 9.37
N ASN A 57 -9.90 -15.89 8.83
CA ASN A 57 -10.46 -14.52 8.85
C ASN A 57 -10.82 -14.04 10.28
N GLU A 58 -10.96 -14.94 11.25
CA GLU A 58 -11.17 -14.61 12.66
C GLU A 58 -9.88 -14.20 13.39
N THR A 59 -8.71 -14.31 12.75
CA THR A 59 -7.45 -13.94 13.37
C THR A 59 -7.40 -12.41 13.55
N VAL A 60 -7.26 -11.98 14.80
CA VAL A 60 -7.06 -10.56 15.09
C VAL A 60 -5.70 -10.12 14.55
N LEU A 61 -5.71 -9.19 13.62
CA LEU A 61 -4.49 -8.65 13.03
C LEU A 61 -3.86 -7.64 14.01
N THR A 62 -2.66 -7.94 14.46
CA THR A 62 -1.88 -7.07 15.35
C THR A 62 -0.61 -6.59 14.64
N LYS A 63 -0.03 -5.49 15.13
CA LYS A 63 1.27 -5.00 14.67
C LYS A 63 2.34 -6.09 14.75
N GLU A 64 2.37 -6.82 15.85
CA GLU A 64 3.34 -7.88 16.13
C GLU A 64 3.23 -9.00 15.09
N LEU A 65 2.02 -9.36 14.70
CA LEU A 65 1.78 -10.40 13.69
C LEU A 65 2.28 -9.95 12.31
N PHE A 66 1.99 -8.71 11.91
CA PHE A 66 2.56 -8.14 10.67
C PHE A 66 4.09 -8.11 10.71
N MET A 67 4.68 -7.69 11.83
CA MET A 67 6.14 -7.66 11.97
C MET A 67 6.77 -9.06 11.85
N GLN A 68 6.12 -10.09 12.40
CA GLN A 68 6.56 -11.49 12.25
C GLN A 68 6.48 -11.95 10.81
N ASP A 69 5.38 -11.66 10.10
CA ASP A 69 5.20 -12.01 8.70
C ASP A 69 6.25 -11.34 7.81
N GLY A 70 6.47 -10.03 7.99
CA GLY A 70 7.45 -9.28 7.22
C GLY A 70 8.88 -9.77 7.45
N LYS A 71 9.23 -10.10 8.70
CA LYS A 71 10.52 -10.70 9.04
C LYS A 71 10.68 -12.05 8.35
N ALA A 72 9.71 -12.94 8.51
CA ALA A 72 9.77 -14.28 7.94
C ALA A 72 9.87 -14.27 6.41
N LEU A 73 9.10 -13.38 5.75
CA LEU A 73 9.21 -13.20 4.29
C LEU A 73 10.59 -12.67 3.89
N THR A 74 11.11 -11.70 4.63
CA THR A 74 12.42 -11.11 4.34
C THR A 74 13.52 -12.17 4.45
N GLU A 75 13.55 -12.95 5.54
CA GLU A 75 14.52 -14.03 5.73
C GLU A 75 14.42 -15.09 4.63
N PHE A 76 13.19 -15.48 4.26
CA PHE A 76 12.96 -16.38 3.13
C PHE A 76 13.51 -15.84 1.82
N LEU A 77 13.25 -14.56 1.50
CA LEU A 77 13.72 -13.94 0.26
C LEU A 77 15.25 -13.83 0.22
N LEU A 78 15.88 -13.47 1.32
CA LEU A 78 17.34 -13.37 1.42
C LEU A 78 18.01 -14.73 1.16
N ASP A 79 17.50 -15.80 1.80
CA ASP A 79 17.97 -17.17 1.59
C ASP A 79 17.71 -17.66 0.15
N TYR A 80 16.46 -17.54 -0.31
CA TYR A 80 16.04 -18.00 -1.63
C TYR A 80 16.81 -17.34 -2.78
N MET A 81 17.15 -16.05 -2.62
CA MET A 81 17.86 -15.29 -3.65
C MET A 81 19.37 -15.20 -3.44
N GLY A 82 19.89 -15.77 -2.34
CA GLY A 82 21.31 -15.70 -2.00
C GLY A 82 21.78 -14.25 -1.79
N ARG A 83 20.99 -13.44 -1.05
CA ARG A 83 21.26 -12.03 -0.77
C ARG A 83 21.44 -11.80 0.72
N GLU A 84 22.27 -10.81 1.08
CA GLU A 84 22.45 -10.39 2.46
C GLU A 84 21.44 -9.33 2.88
N LYS A 85 21.03 -8.48 1.91
CA LYS A 85 20.10 -7.38 2.13
C LYS A 85 19.15 -7.21 0.96
N LEU A 86 18.03 -6.53 1.21
CA LEU A 86 17.10 -6.11 0.17
C LEU A 86 16.62 -4.67 0.39
N THR A 87 16.08 -4.08 -0.67
CA THR A 87 15.42 -2.78 -0.63
C THR A 87 13.93 -2.98 -0.34
N ILE A 88 13.35 -2.17 0.55
CA ILE A 88 11.89 -2.07 0.74
C ILE A 88 11.35 -0.82 0.05
N LEU A 89 10.28 -0.97 -0.73
CA LEU A 89 9.42 0.13 -1.16
C LEU A 89 8.04 -0.07 -0.54
N GLY A 90 7.63 0.87 0.32
CA GLY A 90 6.33 0.87 0.95
C GLY A 90 5.44 2.00 0.44
N HIS A 91 4.17 1.69 0.11
CA HIS A 91 3.19 2.68 -0.29
C HIS A 91 2.07 2.79 0.75
N SER A 92 1.69 4.02 1.14
CA SER A 92 0.59 4.26 2.09
C SER A 92 0.80 3.47 3.39
N TRP A 93 -0.12 2.59 3.81
CA TRP A 93 0.10 1.67 4.93
C TRP A 93 1.43 0.91 4.83
N GLY A 94 1.80 0.44 3.63
CA GLY A 94 3.08 -0.24 3.38
C GLY A 94 4.29 0.62 3.73
N SER A 95 4.19 1.95 3.66
CA SER A 95 5.28 2.86 4.05
C SER A 95 5.48 2.89 5.57
N CYS A 96 4.41 2.90 6.35
CA CYS A 96 4.47 2.77 7.81
C CYS A 96 4.99 1.39 8.22
N TYR A 97 4.49 0.34 7.57
CA TYR A 97 4.91 -1.03 7.79
C TYR A 97 6.40 -1.23 7.48
N GLY A 98 6.86 -0.80 6.30
CA GLY A 98 8.26 -0.88 5.88
C GLY A 98 9.20 -0.11 6.81
N ALA A 99 8.84 1.09 7.24
CA ALA A 99 9.61 1.86 8.22
C ALA A 99 9.79 1.10 9.53
N ASN A 100 8.72 0.46 10.05
CA ASN A 100 8.82 -0.35 11.25
C ASN A 100 9.71 -1.59 11.06
N LEU A 101 9.65 -2.26 9.90
CA LEU A 101 10.54 -3.39 9.58
C LEU A 101 12.00 -2.98 9.56
N VAL A 102 12.31 -1.88 8.87
CA VAL A 102 13.71 -1.37 8.81
C VAL A 102 14.22 -0.94 10.17
N LEU A 103 13.38 -0.34 11.00
CA LEU A 103 13.76 0.03 12.37
C LEU A 103 14.01 -1.19 13.27
N ALA A 104 13.21 -2.26 13.09
CA ALA A 104 13.32 -3.46 13.93
C ALA A 104 14.44 -4.40 13.48
N TYR A 105 14.74 -4.45 12.18
CA TYR A 105 15.67 -5.41 11.56
C TYR A 105 16.59 -4.73 10.53
N PRO A 106 17.37 -3.70 10.93
CA PRO A 106 18.17 -2.90 9.99
C PRO A 106 19.24 -3.71 9.25
N GLU A 107 19.61 -4.86 9.78
CA GLU A 107 20.59 -5.77 9.18
C GLU A 107 20.10 -6.37 7.85
N TYR A 108 18.78 -6.48 7.63
CA TYR A 108 18.21 -7.09 6.43
C TYR A 108 18.00 -6.11 5.26
N TYR A 109 18.17 -4.82 5.50
CA TYR A 109 17.80 -3.80 4.51
C TYR A 109 18.95 -2.87 4.19
N ASP A 110 19.12 -2.55 2.91
CA ASP A 110 20.09 -1.57 2.42
C ASP A 110 19.43 -0.22 2.09
N CYS A 111 18.15 -0.23 1.74
CA CYS A 111 17.40 0.98 1.41
C CYS A 111 15.91 0.83 1.78
N PHE A 112 15.32 1.94 2.20
CA PHE A 112 13.87 2.10 2.37
C PHE A 112 13.37 3.27 1.52
N ILE A 113 12.32 3.01 0.74
CA ILE A 113 11.64 4.00 -0.10
C ILE A 113 10.19 4.09 0.38
N GLY A 114 9.79 5.24 0.91
CA GLY A 114 8.40 5.51 1.29
C GLY A 114 7.69 6.35 0.24
N THR A 115 6.50 5.93 -0.18
CA THR A 115 5.61 6.69 -1.06
C THR A 115 4.24 6.84 -0.42
N GLY A 116 3.64 8.04 -0.50
CA GLY A 116 2.45 8.34 0.32
C GLY A 116 2.72 8.06 1.79
N GLN A 117 3.87 8.51 2.30
CA GLN A 117 4.42 8.15 3.60
C GLN A 117 3.47 8.54 4.73
N LEU A 118 3.02 7.57 5.51
CA LEU A 118 2.31 7.80 6.74
C LEU A 118 3.30 7.98 7.90
N VAL A 119 3.22 9.11 8.57
CA VAL A 119 4.08 9.45 9.73
C VAL A 119 3.24 9.49 11.00
N ASP A 120 2.28 10.41 11.07
CA ASP A 120 1.31 10.52 12.16
C ASP A 120 -0.09 10.70 11.57
N ILE A 121 -0.90 9.65 11.65
CA ILE A 121 -2.26 9.65 11.05
C ILE A 121 -3.15 10.70 11.69
N ALA A 122 -3.03 10.93 12.99
CA ALA A 122 -3.89 11.88 13.69
C ALA A 122 -3.57 13.33 13.29
N GLU A 123 -2.28 13.66 13.17
CA GLU A 123 -1.83 14.97 12.71
C GLU A 123 -2.15 15.18 11.23
N ASP A 124 -1.91 14.18 10.37
CA ASP A 124 -2.24 14.23 8.94
C ASP A 124 -3.74 14.46 8.70
N GLU A 125 -4.60 13.73 9.43
CA GLU A 125 -6.05 13.89 9.30
C GLU A 125 -6.55 15.23 9.89
N ALA A 126 -5.92 15.74 10.93
CA ALA A 126 -6.23 17.06 11.46
C ALA A 126 -5.87 18.16 10.45
N ALA A 127 -4.67 18.08 9.87
CA ALA A 127 -4.22 19.01 8.83
C ALA A 127 -5.11 18.94 7.57
N PHE A 128 -5.51 17.74 7.15
CA PHE A 128 -6.44 17.55 6.06
C PHE A 128 -7.80 18.21 6.35
N LYS A 129 -8.34 18.04 7.55
CA LYS A 129 -9.61 18.65 7.94
C LYS A 129 -9.55 20.18 7.91
N GLU A 130 -8.47 20.78 8.39
CA GLU A 130 -8.26 22.22 8.31
C GLU A 130 -8.22 22.73 6.85
N GLU A 131 -7.54 22.01 5.97
CA GLU A 131 -7.48 22.38 4.56
C GLU A 131 -8.82 22.20 3.87
N ALA A 132 -9.51 21.10 4.13
CA ALA A 132 -10.85 20.82 3.60
C ALA A 132 -11.89 21.86 4.03
N LEU A 133 -11.77 22.43 5.24
CA LEU A 133 -12.61 23.56 5.68
C LEU A 133 -12.41 24.80 4.81
N LYS A 134 -11.20 25.06 4.33
CA LYS A 134 -10.93 26.19 3.42
C LYS A 134 -11.55 25.93 2.06
N TRP A 135 -11.44 24.71 1.53
CA TRP A 135 -12.08 24.32 0.26
C TRP A 135 -13.60 24.40 0.31
N ALA A 136 -14.19 24.01 1.44
CA ALA A 136 -15.63 23.96 1.64
C ALA A 136 -16.30 25.34 1.84
N GLN A 137 -15.55 26.44 1.87
CA GLN A 137 -16.12 27.76 2.09
C GLN A 137 -17.17 28.12 1.03
N GLY A 138 -18.40 28.36 1.48
CA GLY A 138 -19.54 28.67 0.61
C GLY A 138 -20.25 27.47 -0.01
N ASP A 139 -19.80 26.25 0.30
CA ASP A 139 -20.38 25.00 -0.18
C ASP A 139 -20.97 24.19 0.98
N ALA A 140 -22.28 24.27 1.17
CA ALA A 140 -22.99 23.62 2.27
C ALA A 140 -22.91 22.06 2.24
N GLU A 141 -22.76 21.46 1.05
CA GLU A 141 -22.58 20.00 0.94
C GLU A 141 -21.19 19.59 1.36
N ALA A 142 -20.16 20.33 0.93
CA ALA A 142 -18.79 20.08 1.32
C ALA A 142 -18.59 20.27 2.83
N VAL A 143 -19.22 21.27 3.43
CA VAL A 143 -19.20 21.47 4.90
C VAL A 143 -19.70 20.23 5.64
N LYS A 144 -20.79 19.61 5.17
CA LYS A 144 -21.31 18.37 5.79
C LYS A 144 -20.32 17.21 5.67
N LEU A 145 -19.58 17.10 4.58
CA LEU A 145 -18.53 16.09 4.44
C LEU A 145 -17.37 16.35 5.42
N VAL A 146 -16.98 17.62 5.59
CA VAL A 146 -15.92 17.97 6.56
C VAL A 146 -16.35 17.68 8.00
N GLU A 147 -17.64 17.83 8.33
CA GLU A 147 -18.18 17.48 9.67
C GLU A 147 -18.05 15.98 9.97
N GLN A 148 -18.06 15.10 8.95
CA GLN A 148 -17.86 13.66 9.09
C GLN A 148 -16.38 13.27 9.30
N LEU A 149 -15.45 14.18 9.05
CA LEU A 149 -14.03 13.94 9.28
C LEU A 149 -13.72 13.96 10.78
N THR A 150 -13.34 12.82 11.32
CA THR A 150 -12.92 12.67 12.72
C THR A 150 -11.43 12.32 12.76
N PRO A 151 -10.54 13.29 13.05
CA PRO A 151 -9.11 13.03 13.13
C PRO A 151 -8.79 11.89 14.12
N GLY A 152 -7.93 10.98 13.70
CA GLY A 152 -7.56 9.80 14.47
C GLY A 152 -8.55 8.63 14.41
N ALA A 153 -9.72 8.80 13.79
CA ALA A 153 -10.66 7.70 13.56
C ALA A 153 -10.51 7.14 12.14
N ILE A 154 -10.20 5.86 12.03
CA ILE A 154 -10.20 5.14 10.75
C ILE A 154 -11.57 4.46 10.63
N SER A 155 -12.54 5.15 10.03
CA SER A 155 -13.86 4.60 9.73
C SER A 155 -14.15 4.69 8.24
N MET A 156 -15.02 3.82 7.73
CA MET A 156 -15.46 3.87 6.33
C MET A 156 -16.16 5.19 6.00
N GLU A 157 -16.89 5.77 6.97
CA GLU A 157 -17.55 7.07 6.81
C GLU A 157 -16.53 8.20 6.63
N HIS A 158 -15.51 8.24 7.49
CA HIS A 158 -14.39 9.19 7.38
C HIS A 158 -13.69 9.05 6.02
N PHE A 159 -13.35 7.83 5.63
CA PHE A 159 -12.67 7.56 4.35
C PHE A 159 -13.52 7.97 3.14
N ALA A 160 -14.82 7.68 3.15
CA ALA A 160 -15.74 8.08 2.08
C ALA A 160 -15.86 9.61 1.98
N ALA A 161 -16.01 10.32 3.12
CA ALA A 161 -16.08 11.77 3.15
C ALA A 161 -14.78 12.42 2.64
N LYS A 162 -13.62 11.90 3.06
CA LYS A 162 -12.30 12.35 2.58
C LYS A 162 -12.18 12.22 1.07
N ASN A 163 -12.49 11.03 0.52
CA ASN A 163 -12.42 10.80 -0.91
C ASN A 163 -13.40 11.68 -1.70
N ALA A 164 -14.62 11.88 -1.19
CA ALA A 164 -15.59 12.77 -1.83
C ALA A 164 -15.07 14.22 -1.91
N LEU A 165 -14.42 14.72 -0.86
CA LEU A 165 -13.80 16.04 -0.84
C LEU A 165 -12.63 16.13 -1.83
N LEU A 166 -11.73 15.14 -1.83
CA LEU A 166 -10.59 15.10 -2.74
C LEU A 166 -11.06 15.11 -4.20
N ASN A 167 -12.02 14.26 -4.56
CA ASN A 167 -12.57 14.20 -5.91
C ASN A 167 -13.27 15.52 -6.31
N LYS A 168 -14.03 16.12 -5.38
CA LYS A 168 -14.76 17.35 -5.65
C LYS A 168 -13.84 18.53 -5.95
N TYR A 169 -12.69 18.61 -5.31
CA TYR A 169 -11.75 19.72 -5.43
C TYR A 169 -10.54 19.42 -6.33
N GLY A 170 -10.58 18.34 -7.10
CA GLY A 170 -9.58 18.03 -8.13
C GLY A 170 -8.28 17.40 -7.61
N TYR A 171 -8.29 16.88 -6.40
CA TYR A 171 -7.17 16.12 -5.84
C TYR A 171 -7.37 14.61 -6.08
N ASP A 172 -7.65 14.25 -7.33
CA ASP A 172 -7.80 12.85 -7.71
C ASP A 172 -6.48 12.10 -7.53
N MET A 173 -6.57 10.86 -7.06
CA MET A 173 -5.40 9.98 -6.93
C MET A 173 -4.85 9.50 -8.28
N MET A 174 -5.56 9.77 -9.37
CA MET A 174 -5.17 9.36 -10.71
C MET A 174 -4.38 10.48 -11.39
N VAL A 175 -3.17 10.15 -11.87
CA VAL A 175 -2.39 11.07 -12.68
C VAL A 175 -3.03 11.17 -14.07
N ASP A 176 -3.35 12.37 -14.52
CA ASP A 176 -3.84 12.64 -15.87
C ASP A 176 -2.86 12.05 -16.91
N GLY A 177 -3.38 11.28 -17.86
CA GLY A 177 -2.59 10.64 -18.91
C GLY A 177 -1.97 9.30 -18.55
N ALA A 178 -2.39 8.66 -17.47
CA ALA A 178 -2.02 7.26 -17.20
C ALA A 178 -2.64 6.32 -18.24
N ASP A 179 -1.81 5.77 -19.09
CA ASP A 179 -2.18 4.92 -20.24
C ASP A 179 -2.58 3.49 -19.86
N TYR A 180 -3.21 3.27 -18.70
CA TYR A 180 -3.70 1.94 -18.36
C TYR A 180 -5.14 1.97 -17.84
N ASN A 181 -5.90 1.01 -18.32
CA ASN A 181 -7.26 0.80 -17.85
C ASN A 181 -7.24 -0.15 -16.65
N LEU A 182 -7.38 0.41 -15.44
CA LEU A 182 -7.37 -0.36 -14.20
C LEU A 182 -8.40 -1.51 -14.22
N ILE A 183 -9.60 -1.24 -14.73
CA ILE A 183 -10.67 -2.25 -14.82
C ILE A 183 -10.24 -3.42 -15.70
N SER A 184 -9.71 -3.15 -16.89
CA SER A 184 -9.26 -4.23 -17.78
C SER A 184 -8.06 -4.98 -17.18
N THR A 185 -7.18 -4.30 -16.45
CA THR A 185 -6.05 -4.93 -15.78
C THR A 185 -6.52 -5.90 -14.70
N ILE A 186 -7.52 -5.52 -13.89
CA ILE A 186 -8.12 -6.37 -12.86
C ILE A 186 -8.80 -7.60 -13.48
N PHE A 187 -9.66 -7.39 -14.48
CA PHE A 187 -10.49 -8.48 -15.03
C PHE A 187 -9.74 -9.46 -15.92
N PHE A 188 -8.64 -9.05 -16.53
CA PHE A 188 -7.88 -9.89 -17.48
C PHE A 188 -6.50 -10.30 -16.96
N HIS A 189 -6.29 -10.25 -15.65
CA HIS A 189 -5.03 -10.70 -15.08
C HIS A 189 -4.89 -12.22 -15.15
N ALA A 190 -3.73 -12.70 -15.62
CA ALA A 190 -3.52 -14.14 -15.86
C ALA A 190 -3.50 -15.00 -14.58
N TYR A 191 -3.21 -14.43 -13.43
CA TYR A 191 -2.98 -15.15 -12.17
C TYR A 191 -3.98 -14.82 -11.06
N TYR A 192 -4.87 -13.83 -11.27
CA TYR A 192 -5.89 -13.42 -10.29
C TYR A 192 -7.28 -13.58 -10.88
N SER A 193 -8.20 -14.08 -10.10
CA SER A 193 -9.61 -14.22 -10.41
C SER A 193 -10.43 -13.19 -9.64
N ILE A 194 -11.71 -13.05 -10.00
CA ILE A 194 -12.64 -12.15 -9.27
C ILE A 194 -12.77 -12.54 -7.80
N SER A 195 -12.59 -13.83 -7.47
CA SER A 195 -12.66 -14.31 -6.09
C SER A 195 -11.44 -13.96 -5.23
N ASP A 196 -10.37 -13.47 -5.85
CA ASP A 196 -9.14 -13.05 -5.14
C ASP A 196 -9.23 -11.57 -4.68
N TRP A 197 -10.34 -10.90 -5.04
CA TRP A 197 -10.65 -9.50 -4.69
C TRP A 197 -11.78 -9.45 -3.66
#